data_17f4f18a98531308fbb0d5b9f2960a74
#
_entry.id   17f4f18a98531308fbb0d5b9f2960a74
#
_cell.length_a   1.000
_cell.length_b   1.000
_cell.length_c   1.000
_cell.angle_alpha   90.00
_cell.angle_beta   90.00
_cell.angle_gamma   90.00
#
_symmetry.space_group_name_H-M   'P 1'
#
loop_
_entity.id
_entity.type
_entity.pdbx_description
1 polymer ?
#
loop_
_entity_poly.entity_id
_entity_poly.type
_entity_poly.pdbx_seq_one_letter_code
_entity_poly.pdbx_strand_id
1 'polypeptide(L)'
;MRSNVRSVQSATKWSLVTEFVVKFISPLTNMVLARLLTPNEFGVVATVTMIVSLTDIFTDAGFQKYIIQHQFKDEKDADESICVAFWSNLAMSLLLWGGIFLFSDKIATIVGNPGKGNVIFIGAAILPLTSFSSIQFAVFKKNLDFKSIAGARILVKLIPLVIVAPLAYIGLSYWALIIGDILSELVNAIYLTMKSDWKPRLYYNILKLKEMLSFCVWSMGESFSSWLVSNIGIFIIGTLFTEYYLGVYKTATTTVNQIISIITASTISVLLAGLSREQFNKEEYKKIYMNFLKGIGIFTIPLGVGLLMFDDVVCRILLGNQWGDATLIIGLWGFVLAESVIFNGMSGAVLLSLGKPKELFISNIIQAILMVPAFYFGGKLGFKQMIIITSIVRVQLPAFQTFMACRLSKISFSEIFVVIRKYCVASIMMGVFAIFVKKYCYNMFMSVFFICLCVVVYFVTLYCIPEGRSEIRNYLFYFKRKLKGGKYE
;
A
#
# COMPACT_ATOMS: atom_id res chain seq x y z
N MET A 1 -18.23 -30.11 6.59
CA MET A 1 -17.60 -29.60 5.35
C MET A 1 -18.41 -28.49 4.64
N ARG A 2 -19.73 -28.60 4.44
CA ARG A 2 -20.54 -27.56 3.76
C ARG A 2 -20.62 -26.20 4.53
N SER A 3 -20.60 -26.19 5.87
CA SER A 3 -20.60 -24.97 6.68
C SER A 3 -19.29 -24.17 6.52
N ASN A 4 -18.14 -24.85 6.51
CA ASN A 4 -16.84 -24.20 6.33
C ASN A 4 -16.66 -23.58 4.93
N VAL A 5 -17.19 -24.22 3.89
CA VAL A 5 -17.13 -23.68 2.52
C VAL A 5 -17.97 -22.42 2.39
N ARG A 6 -19.16 -22.36 3.00
CA ARG A 6 -20.02 -21.17 2.99
C ARG A 6 -19.39 -20.02 3.78
N SER A 7 -18.74 -20.29 4.91
CA SER A 7 -18.05 -19.26 5.70
C SER A 7 -16.85 -18.67 4.93
N VAL A 8 -16.05 -19.48 4.27
CA VAL A 8 -14.94 -19.04 3.43
C VAL A 8 -15.42 -18.22 2.23
N GLN A 9 -16.50 -18.64 1.56
CA GLN A 9 -17.08 -17.88 0.44
C GLN A 9 -17.62 -16.52 0.89
N SER A 10 -18.30 -16.48 2.05
CA SER A 10 -18.78 -15.22 2.64
C SER A 10 -17.61 -14.31 3.02
N ALA A 11 -16.57 -14.85 3.66
CA ALA A 11 -15.36 -14.15 4.02
C ALA A 11 -14.68 -13.50 2.80
N THR A 12 -14.53 -14.27 1.72
CA THR A 12 -13.95 -13.79 0.45
C THR A 12 -14.79 -12.66 -0.17
N LYS A 13 -16.13 -12.84 -0.19
CA LYS A 13 -17.03 -11.81 -0.73
C LYS A 13 -16.90 -10.48 0.04
N TRP A 14 -16.95 -10.52 1.37
CA TRP A 14 -16.84 -9.32 2.19
C TRP A 14 -15.46 -8.68 2.08
N SER A 15 -14.39 -9.48 2.04
CA SER A 15 -13.03 -8.98 1.80
C SER A 15 -12.93 -8.23 0.46
N LEU A 16 -13.46 -8.79 -0.64
CA LEU A 16 -13.45 -8.14 -1.95
C LEU A 16 -14.25 -6.85 -1.99
N VAL A 17 -15.47 -6.85 -1.41
CA VAL A 17 -16.32 -5.64 -1.33
C VAL A 17 -15.60 -4.55 -0.55
N THR A 18 -15.02 -4.89 0.60
CA THR A 18 -14.29 -3.94 1.44
C THR A 18 -13.10 -3.33 0.70
N GLU A 19 -12.28 -4.18 0.09
CA GLU A 19 -11.12 -3.72 -0.68
C GLU A 19 -11.53 -2.78 -1.80
N PHE A 20 -12.62 -3.07 -2.51
CA PHE A 20 -13.14 -2.21 -3.56
C PHE A 20 -13.58 -0.85 -3.00
N VAL A 21 -14.44 -0.84 -1.98
CA VAL A 21 -14.99 0.39 -1.37
C VAL A 21 -13.87 1.27 -0.79
N VAL A 22 -12.96 0.67 0.01
CA VAL A 22 -11.84 1.38 0.64
C VAL A 22 -10.91 2.01 -0.40
N LYS A 23 -10.67 1.33 -1.52
CA LYS A 23 -9.80 1.81 -2.59
C LYS A 23 -10.37 2.98 -3.38
N PHE A 24 -11.68 3.14 -3.40
CA PHE A 24 -12.31 4.32 -3.99
C PHE A 24 -12.41 5.47 -2.99
N ILE A 25 -12.75 5.20 -1.73
CA ILE A 25 -12.88 6.23 -0.71
C ILE A 25 -11.52 6.89 -0.42
N SER A 26 -10.44 6.12 -0.29
CA SER A 26 -9.14 6.67 0.12
C SER A 26 -8.56 7.71 -0.84
N PRO A 27 -8.54 7.53 -2.17
CA PRO A 27 -8.10 8.58 -3.10
C PRO A 27 -8.99 9.83 -3.07
N LEU A 28 -10.32 9.66 -2.97
CA LEU A 28 -11.26 10.78 -2.86
C LEU A 28 -11.00 11.60 -1.60
N THR A 29 -10.82 10.92 -0.47
CA THR A 29 -10.47 11.56 0.79
C THR A 29 -9.16 12.34 0.69
N ASN A 30 -8.12 11.71 0.13
CA ASN A 30 -6.81 12.35 -0.05
C ASN A 30 -6.93 13.59 -0.96
N MET A 31 -7.72 13.51 -2.03
CA MET A 31 -7.98 14.61 -2.96
C MET A 31 -8.68 15.80 -2.28
N VAL A 32 -9.65 15.54 -1.41
CA VAL A 32 -10.35 16.60 -0.65
C VAL A 32 -9.38 17.23 0.35
N LEU A 33 -8.69 16.42 1.15
CA LEU A 33 -7.78 16.92 2.19
C LEU A 33 -6.58 17.66 1.61
N ALA A 34 -6.02 17.20 0.49
CA ALA A 34 -4.90 17.86 -0.19
C ALA A 34 -5.27 19.26 -0.73
N ARG A 35 -6.55 19.56 -0.95
CA ARG A 35 -7.02 20.90 -1.33
C ARG A 35 -7.29 21.81 -0.16
N LEU A 36 -7.62 21.24 1.00
CA LEU A 36 -7.92 21.99 2.22
C LEU A 36 -6.66 22.30 3.05
N LEU A 37 -5.65 21.43 2.98
CA LEU A 37 -4.45 21.46 3.80
C LEU A 37 -3.19 21.65 2.94
N THR A 38 -2.19 22.30 3.51
CA THR A 38 -0.91 22.61 2.87
C THR A 38 0.08 21.42 2.96
N PRO A 39 1.13 21.40 2.11
CA PRO A 39 2.20 20.43 2.24
C PRO A 39 2.89 20.41 3.61
N ASN A 40 3.08 21.59 4.26
CA ASN A 40 3.65 21.67 5.60
C ASN A 40 2.84 20.88 6.63
N GLU A 41 1.51 21.01 6.59
CA GLU A 41 0.61 20.31 7.51
C GLU A 41 0.67 18.80 7.32
N PHE A 42 0.70 18.34 6.08
CA PHE A 42 0.92 16.93 5.77
C PHE A 42 2.31 16.44 6.20
N GLY A 43 3.33 17.30 6.15
CA GLY A 43 4.69 17.00 6.62
C GLY A 43 4.76 16.71 8.11
N VAL A 44 4.13 17.55 8.92
CA VAL A 44 4.01 17.34 10.37
C VAL A 44 3.34 15.99 10.66
N VAL A 45 2.21 15.71 10.02
CA VAL A 45 1.48 14.46 10.23
C VAL A 45 2.26 13.25 9.71
N ALA A 46 3.01 13.37 8.62
CA ALA A 46 3.88 12.30 8.11
C ALA A 46 4.92 11.88 9.15
N THR A 47 5.50 12.84 9.88
CA THR A 47 6.43 12.57 10.99
C THR A 47 5.75 11.84 12.15
N VAL A 48 4.59 12.34 12.60
CA VAL A 48 3.80 11.69 13.66
C VAL A 48 3.46 10.25 13.26
N THR A 49 2.92 10.06 12.06
CA THR A 49 2.55 8.74 11.53
C THR A 49 3.75 7.79 11.45
N MET A 50 4.93 8.29 11.07
CA MET A 50 6.16 7.50 11.02
C MET A 50 6.55 7.00 12.42
N ILE A 51 6.53 7.87 13.43
CA ILE A 51 6.87 7.52 14.81
C ILE A 51 5.86 6.53 15.39
N VAL A 52 4.56 6.82 15.22
CA VAL A 52 3.48 5.93 15.67
C VAL A 52 3.61 4.55 15.03
N SER A 53 3.83 4.48 13.72
CA SER A 53 3.97 3.20 13.01
C SER A 53 5.21 2.41 13.41
N LEU A 54 6.32 3.09 13.76
CA LEU A 54 7.49 2.45 14.33
C LEU A 54 7.18 1.85 15.71
N THR A 55 6.56 2.65 16.55
CA THR A 55 6.22 2.26 17.92
C THR A 55 5.22 1.12 17.95
N ASP A 56 4.25 1.11 17.02
CA ASP A 56 3.22 0.08 16.87
C ASP A 56 3.81 -1.31 16.58
N ILE A 57 4.96 -1.41 15.93
CA ILE A 57 5.68 -2.68 15.73
C ILE A 57 6.06 -3.30 17.07
N PHE A 58 6.48 -2.47 18.02
CA PHE A 58 6.88 -2.93 19.35
C PHE A 58 5.68 -3.20 20.26
N THR A 59 4.59 -2.46 20.12
CA THR A 59 3.35 -2.68 20.89
C THR A 59 2.65 -3.96 20.47
N ASP A 60 2.40 -4.14 19.18
CA ASP A 60 1.81 -5.38 18.65
C ASP A 60 2.75 -6.58 18.85
N ALA A 61 4.08 -6.35 18.82
CA ALA A 61 5.12 -7.35 19.01
C ALA A 61 4.85 -8.71 18.29
N GLY A 62 3.96 -8.72 17.30
CA GLY A 62 3.53 -9.93 16.59
C GLY A 62 2.44 -10.73 17.26
N PHE A 63 1.84 -10.25 18.36
CA PHE A 63 0.74 -10.92 19.04
C PHE A 63 -0.45 -11.20 18.12
N GLN A 64 -0.79 -10.24 17.24
CA GLN A 64 -1.86 -10.43 16.26
C GLN A 64 -1.57 -11.63 15.34
N LYS A 65 -0.34 -11.74 14.81
CA LYS A 65 0.07 -12.86 13.94
C LYS A 65 0.07 -14.19 14.71
N TYR A 66 0.53 -14.18 15.96
CA TYR A 66 0.51 -15.37 16.83
C TYR A 66 -0.91 -15.89 17.04
N ILE A 67 -1.85 -15.03 17.46
CA ILE A 67 -3.24 -15.41 17.70
C ILE A 67 -3.87 -16.03 16.45
N ILE A 68 -3.60 -15.47 15.26
CA ILE A 68 -4.17 -15.96 14.00
C ILE A 68 -3.62 -17.34 13.62
N GLN A 69 -2.31 -17.57 13.79
CA GLN A 69 -1.62 -18.77 13.30
C GLN A 69 -1.62 -19.92 14.30
N HIS A 70 -1.58 -19.60 15.60
CA HIS A 70 -1.44 -20.61 16.64
C HIS A 70 -2.69 -21.47 16.76
N GLN A 71 -2.50 -22.81 16.87
CA GLN A 71 -3.57 -23.75 17.18
C GLN A 71 -3.63 -23.96 18.69
N PHE A 72 -4.66 -23.42 19.31
CA PHE A 72 -4.88 -23.57 20.76
C PHE A 72 -5.44 -24.95 21.08
N LYS A 73 -5.15 -25.46 22.28
CA LYS A 73 -5.58 -26.78 22.74
C LYS A 73 -7.11 -26.85 22.93
N ASP A 74 -7.68 -25.81 23.50
CA ASP A 74 -9.10 -25.63 23.73
C ASP A 74 -9.49 -24.15 23.76
N GLU A 75 -10.77 -23.86 23.93
CA GLU A 75 -11.30 -22.48 23.99
C GLU A 75 -10.76 -21.70 25.20
N LYS A 76 -10.50 -22.38 26.31
CA LYS A 76 -9.93 -21.77 27.51
C LYS A 76 -8.48 -21.33 27.27
N ASP A 77 -7.67 -22.20 26.67
CA ASP A 77 -6.29 -21.89 26.30
C ASP A 77 -6.23 -20.71 25.32
N ALA A 78 -7.18 -20.64 24.37
CA ALA A 78 -7.33 -19.52 23.46
C ALA A 78 -7.66 -18.22 24.20
N ASP A 79 -8.70 -18.22 25.05
CA ASP A 79 -9.13 -17.05 25.81
C ASP A 79 -8.01 -16.52 26.72
N GLU A 80 -7.35 -17.41 27.49
CA GLU A 80 -6.23 -17.05 28.33
C GLU A 80 -5.06 -16.45 27.55
N SER A 81 -4.73 -17.04 26.40
CA SER A 81 -3.65 -16.56 25.53
C SER A 81 -3.97 -15.19 24.93
N ILE A 82 -5.21 -14.99 24.49
CA ILE A 82 -5.67 -13.69 23.96
C ILE A 82 -5.65 -12.62 25.05
N CYS A 83 -6.06 -12.95 26.30
CA CYS A 83 -5.98 -12.04 27.45
C CYS A 83 -4.53 -11.62 27.73
N VAL A 84 -3.59 -12.56 27.77
CA VAL A 84 -2.16 -12.26 27.99
C VAL A 84 -1.61 -11.37 26.87
N ALA A 85 -1.93 -11.66 25.62
CA ALA A 85 -1.54 -10.83 24.47
C ALA A 85 -2.11 -9.41 24.58
N PHE A 86 -3.38 -9.27 24.96
CA PHE A 86 -4.05 -7.97 25.12
C PHE A 86 -3.38 -7.12 26.20
N TRP A 87 -3.19 -7.66 27.41
CA TRP A 87 -2.60 -6.91 28.51
C TRP A 87 -1.13 -6.59 28.27
N SER A 88 -0.38 -7.48 27.62
CA SER A 88 1.01 -7.23 27.24
C SER A 88 1.12 -6.11 26.18
N ASN A 89 0.24 -6.14 25.16
CA ASN A 89 0.16 -5.09 24.13
C ASN A 89 -0.21 -3.74 24.76
N LEU A 90 -1.25 -3.69 25.60
CA LEU A 90 -1.69 -2.48 26.28
C LEU A 90 -0.61 -1.91 27.22
N ALA A 91 0.04 -2.75 28.02
CA ALA A 91 1.13 -2.32 28.90
C ALA A 91 2.31 -1.74 28.09
N MET A 92 2.72 -2.42 27.03
CA MET A 92 3.79 -1.97 26.15
C MET A 92 3.43 -0.63 25.46
N SER A 93 2.19 -0.48 24.96
CA SER A 93 1.74 0.76 24.34
C SER A 93 1.69 1.93 25.30
N LEU A 94 1.26 1.72 26.54
CA LEU A 94 1.28 2.76 27.57
C LEU A 94 2.71 3.15 27.97
N LEU A 95 3.62 2.17 28.12
CA LEU A 95 5.03 2.42 28.41
C LEU A 95 5.71 3.23 27.29
N LEU A 96 5.48 2.83 26.03
CA LEU A 96 6.08 3.53 24.90
C LEU A 96 5.45 4.90 24.67
N TRP A 97 4.15 5.07 24.87
CA TRP A 97 3.48 6.36 24.85
C TRP A 97 4.01 7.29 25.93
N GLY A 98 4.19 6.78 27.17
CA GLY A 98 4.84 7.50 28.27
C GLY A 98 6.30 7.87 27.95
N GLY A 99 7.05 6.96 27.31
CA GLY A 99 8.40 7.24 26.81
C GLY A 99 8.40 8.36 25.73
N ILE A 100 7.47 8.34 24.82
CA ILE A 100 7.30 9.41 23.84
C ILE A 100 7.00 10.73 24.53
N PHE A 101 6.18 10.76 25.58
CA PHE A 101 5.91 11.97 26.38
C PHE A 101 7.20 12.56 26.95
N LEU A 102 8.03 11.75 27.59
CA LEU A 102 9.27 12.20 28.23
C LEU A 102 10.33 12.71 27.24
N PHE A 103 10.34 12.15 26.03
CA PHE A 103 11.35 12.47 25.00
C PHE A 103 10.79 13.20 23.78
N SER A 104 9.55 13.66 23.83
CA SER A 104 8.82 14.22 22.68
C SER A 104 9.59 15.31 21.92
N ASP A 105 10.19 16.28 22.61
CA ASP A 105 10.95 17.37 21.98
C ASP A 105 12.27 16.88 21.35
N LYS A 106 12.95 15.91 21.98
CA LYS A 106 14.15 15.30 21.42
C LYS A 106 13.80 14.49 20.16
N ILE A 107 12.73 13.72 20.21
CA ILE A 107 12.23 12.97 19.07
C ILE A 107 11.87 13.93 17.94
N ALA A 108 11.12 14.99 18.23
CA ALA A 108 10.74 16.02 17.26
C ALA A 108 11.96 16.62 16.56
N THR A 109 13.02 16.94 17.32
CA THR A 109 14.27 17.49 16.77
C THR A 109 14.99 16.48 15.86
N ILE A 110 15.09 15.20 16.26
CA ILE A 110 15.76 14.15 15.49
C ILE A 110 15.06 13.90 14.15
N VAL A 111 13.73 13.99 14.11
CA VAL A 111 12.95 13.76 12.90
C VAL A 111 12.70 15.00 12.05
N GLY A 112 13.37 16.12 12.37
CA GLY A 112 13.34 17.35 11.58
C GLY A 112 12.12 18.26 11.82
N ASN A 113 11.42 18.09 12.95
CA ASN A 113 10.27 18.92 13.34
C ASN A 113 10.46 19.56 14.74
N PRO A 114 11.48 20.39 14.97
CA PRO A 114 11.74 20.99 16.26
C PRO A 114 10.55 21.83 16.74
N GLY A 115 10.22 21.71 18.04
CA GLY A 115 9.07 22.40 18.65
C GLY A 115 7.70 21.74 18.44
N LYS A 116 7.64 20.57 17.78
CA LYS A 116 6.41 19.79 17.57
C LYS A 116 6.29 18.59 18.53
N GLY A 117 7.01 18.57 19.64
CA GLY A 117 6.98 17.47 20.62
C GLY A 117 5.55 17.16 21.12
N ASN A 118 4.79 18.20 21.48
CA ASN A 118 3.41 18.04 21.92
C ASN A 118 2.52 17.40 20.84
N VAL A 119 2.75 17.71 19.57
CA VAL A 119 2.00 17.15 18.44
C VAL A 119 2.27 15.65 18.30
N ILE A 120 3.54 15.25 18.46
CA ILE A 120 3.96 13.84 18.43
C ILE A 120 3.35 13.08 19.60
N PHE A 121 3.41 13.63 20.80
CA PHE A 121 2.84 13.01 22.00
C PHE A 121 1.33 12.80 21.89
N ILE A 122 0.58 13.84 21.48
CA ILE A 122 -0.88 13.74 21.33
C ILE A 122 -1.22 12.77 20.19
N GLY A 123 -0.54 12.84 19.05
CA GLY A 123 -0.75 11.90 17.95
C GLY A 123 -0.44 10.46 18.32
N ALA A 124 0.55 10.22 19.20
CA ALA A 124 0.88 8.90 19.71
C ALA A 124 -0.15 8.33 20.69
N ALA A 125 -1.19 9.10 21.11
CA ALA A 125 -2.32 8.59 21.88
C ALA A 125 -3.12 7.49 21.12
N ILE A 126 -2.87 7.35 19.82
CA ILE A 126 -3.38 6.23 19.02
C ILE A 126 -2.86 4.89 19.56
N LEU A 127 -1.63 4.80 20.08
CA LEU A 127 -0.99 3.55 20.50
C LEU A 127 -1.80 2.76 21.56
N PRO A 128 -2.27 3.34 22.68
CA PRO A 128 -3.15 2.61 23.59
C PRO A 128 -4.47 2.17 22.94
N LEU A 129 -5.01 2.95 21.99
CA LEU A 129 -6.25 2.61 21.29
C LEU A 129 -6.05 1.44 20.33
N THR A 130 -4.90 1.35 19.65
CA THR A 130 -4.58 0.22 18.76
C THR A 130 -4.51 -1.11 19.51
N SER A 131 -4.18 -1.10 20.81
CA SER A 131 -4.18 -2.31 21.63
C SER A 131 -5.56 -2.96 21.70
N PHE A 132 -6.63 -2.17 21.72
CA PHE A 132 -8.00 -2.70 21.70
C PHE A 132 -8.41 -3.21 20.32
N SER A 133 -8.08 -2.50 19.27
CA SER A 133 -8.49 -2.86 17.92
C SER A 133 -7.68 -4.02 17.36
N SER A 134 -6.35 -4.07 17.57
CA SER A 134 -5.46 -5.07 16.98
C SER A 134 -5.77 -6.49 17.45
N ILE A 135 -6.01 -6.69 18.75
CA ILE A 135 -6.34 -8.00 19.31
C ILE A 135 -7.75 -8.45 18.88
N GLN A 136 -8.73 -7.54 18.89
CA GLN A 136 -10.07 -7.83 18.36
C GLN A 136 -10.03 -8.21 16.89
N PHE A 137 -9.24 -7.48 16.09
CA PHE A 137 -9.04 -7.78 14.69
C PHE A 137 -8.45 -9.19 14.48
N ALA A 138 -7.48 -9.60 15.32
CA ALA A 138 -6.92 -10.95 15.26
C ALA A 138 -7.98 -12.03 15.56
N VAL A 139 -8.84 -11.80 16.56
CA VAL A 139 -9.94 -12.71 16.90
C VAL A 139 -10.92 -12.85 15.74
N PHE A 140 -11.39 -11.75 15.18
CA PHE A 140 -12.28 -11.79 14.00
C PHE A 140 -11.64 -12.50 12.82
N LYS A 141 -10.36 -12.25 12.55
CA LYS A 141 -9.63 -12.87 11.44
C LYS A 141 -9.45 -14.35 11.63
N LYS A 142 -9.17 -14.80 12.86
CA LYS A 142 -9.10 -16.21 13.23
C LYS A 142 -10.44 -16.92 13.02
N ASN A 143 -11.54 -16.27 13.40
CA ASN A 143 -12.91 -16.77 13.26
C ASN A 143 -13.50 -16.61 11.86
N LEU A 144 -12.72 -16.08 10.89
CA LEU A 144 -13.15 -15.81 9.50
C LEU A 144 -14.34 -14.83 9.40
N ASP A 145 -14.57 -14.00 10.42
CA ASP A 145 -15.60 -12.95 10.39
C ASP A 145 -15.10 -11.68 9.68
N PHE A 146 -14.95 -11.77 8.38
CA PHE A 146 -14.54 -10.65 7.54
C PHE A 146 -15.66 -9.61 7.36
N LYS A 147 -16.90 -9.93 7.71
CA LYS A 147 -18.01 -8.97 7.67
C LYS A 147 -17.84 -7.87 8.72
N SER A 148 -17.53 -8.24 9.95
CA SER A 148 -17.26 -7.29 11.03
C SER A 148 -16.02 -6.45 10.75
N ILE A 149 -14.94 -7.06 10.23
CA ILE A 149 -13.74 -6.35 9.76
C ILE A 149 -14.10 -5.35 8.65
N ALA A 150 -14.95 -5.74 7.70
CA ALA A 150 -15.40 -4.88 6.61
C ALA A 150 -16.13 -3.64 7.13
N GLY A 151 -17.05 -3.83 8.06
CA GLY A 151 -17.79 -2.73 8.70
C GLY A 151 -16.87 -1.73 9.39
N ALA A 152 -15.91 -2.22 10.20
CA ALA A 152 -14.92 -1.37 10.86
C ALA A 152 -14.09 -0.56 9.85
N ARG A 153 -13.53 -1.23 8.84
CA ARG A 153 -12.69 -0.57 7.81
C ARG A 153 -13.44 0.50 7.01
N ILE A 154 -14.70 0.26 6.66
CA ILE A 154 -15.51 1.24 5.93
C ILE A 154 -15.80 2.45 6.82
N LEU A 155 -16.23 2.23 8.07
CA LEU A 155 -16.48 3.31 9.03
C LEU A 155 -15.25 4.18 9.24
N VAL A 156 -14.09 3.58 9.54
CA VAL A 156 -12.83 4.29 9.72
C VAL A 156 -12.45 5.11 8.49
N LYS A 157 -12.70 4.61 7.28
CA LYS A 157 -12.38 5.33 6.02
C LYS A 157 -13.34 6.47 5.70
N LEU A 158 -14.51 6.52 6.30
CA LEU A 158 -15.46 7.63 6.16
C LEU A 158 -15.12 8.80 7.11
N ILE A 159 -14.49 8.55 8.26
CA ILE A 159 -14.17 9.58 9.25
C ILE A 159 -13.37 10.75 8.66
N PRO A 160 -12.32 10.54 7.84
CA PRO A 160 -11.60 11.66 7.24
C PRO A 160 -12.46 12.57 6.37
N LEU A 161 -13.46 12.04 5.65
CA LEU A 161 -14.39 12.87 4.88
C LEU A 161 -15.41 13.59 5.76
N VAL A 162 -15.94 12.92 6.77
CA VAL A 162 -17.07 13.43 7.58
C VAL A 162 -16.59 14.35 8.70
N ILE A 163 -15.40 14.11 9.25
CA ILE A 163 -14.87 14.85 10.41
C ILE A 163 -13.66 15.67 10.03
N VAL A 164 -12.62 15.07 9.40
CA VAL A 164 -11.36 15.78 9.14
C VAL A 164 -11.54 16.89 8.12
N ALA A 165 -12.30 16.67 7.05
CA ALA A 165 -12.51 17.70 6.04
C ALA A 165 -13.23 18.95 6.59
N PRO A 166 -14.32 18.86 7.38
CA PRO A 166 -14.88 20.00 8.08
C PRO A 166 -13.91 20.68 9.06
N LEU A 167 -13.16 19.91 9.86
CA LEU A 167 -12.17 20.46 10.79
C LEU A 167 -11.05 21.22 10.07
N ALA A 168 -10.59 20.68 8.94
CA ALA A 168 -9.60 21.34 8.09
C ALA A 168 -10.18 22.63 7.47
N TYR A 169 -11.44 22.62 7.04
CA TYR A 169 -12.12 23.79 6.48
C TYR A 169 -12.29 24.92 7.50
N ILE A 170 -12.53 24.60 8.77
CA ILE A 170 -12.62 25.57 9.89
C ILE A 170 -11.22 26.13 10.27
N GLY A 171 -10.11 25.57 9.73
CA GLY A 171 -8.78 26.08 9.93
C GLY A 171 -7.98 25.41 11.06
N LEU A 172 -8.35 24.18 11.48
CA LEU A 172 -7.59 23.46 12.50
C LEU A 172 -6.23 22.94 11.99
N SER A 173 -5.86 23.20 10.73
CA SER A 173 -4.53 22.87 10.19
C SER A 173 -4.20 21.37 10.36
N TYR A 174 -2.95 21.00 10.65
CA TYR A 174 -2.54 19.61 10.90
C TYR A 174 -3.28 18.93 12.08
N TRP A 175 -3.83 19.69 13.01
CA TRP A 175 -4.64 19.14 14.11
C TRP A 175 -5.88 18.41 13.60
N ALA A 176 -6.46 18.88 12.49
CA ALA A 176 -7.60 18.17 11.89
C ALA A 176 -7.25 16.72 11.52
N LEU A 177 -6.05 16.48 10.96
CA LEU A 177 -5.58 15.15 10.61
C LEU A 177 -5.31 14.31 11.87
N ILE A 178 -4.61 14.86 12.87
CA ILE A 178 -4.27 14.15 14.11
C ILE A 178 -5.52 13.74 14.89
N ILE A 179 -6.46 14.68 15.08
CA ILE A 179 -7.74 14.39 15.72
C ILE A 179 -8.51 13.34 14.93
N GLY A 180 -8.50 13.45 13.60
CA GLY A 180 -9.13 12.49 12.73
C GLY A 180 -8.55 11.07 12.84
N ASP A 181 -7.24 10.94 12.94
CA ASP A 181 -6.56 9.66 13.12
C ASP A 181 -6.90 9.05 14.48
N ILE A 182 -6.87 9.85 15.56
CA ILE A 182 -7.26 9.41 16.91
C ILE A 182 -8.73 8.97 16.94
N LEU A 183 -9.64 9.77 16.37
CA LEU A 183 -11.06 9.43 16.31
C LEU A 183 -11.32 8.20 15.44
N SER A 184 -10.58 8.05 14.34
CA SER A 184 -10.65 6.87 13.48
C SER A 184 -10.29 5.60 14.24
N GLU A 185 -9.21 5.63 15.03
CA GLU A 185 -8.79 4.49 15.82
C GLU A 185 -9.72 4.25 17.03
N LEU A 186 -10.21 5.31 17.67
CA LEU A 186 -11.21 5.19 18.73
C LEU A 186 -12.50 4.51 18.23
N VAL A 187 -13.02 4.93 17.09
CA VAL A 187 -14.20 4.32 16.47
C VAL A 187 -13.94 2.87 16.09
N ASN A 188 -12.73 2.58 15.55
CA ASN A 188 -12.28 1.23 15.24
C ASN A 188 -12.28 0.33 16.47
N ALA A 189 -11.64 0.79 17.56
CA ALA A 189 -11.55 0.09 18.82
C ALA A 189 -12.94 -0.18 19.44
N ILE A 190 -13.80 0.85 19.48
CA ILE A 190 -15.16 0.73 20.02
C ILE A 190 -15.98 -0.25 19.19
N TYR A 191 -16.00 -0.08 17.84
CA TYR A 191 -16.79 -0.92 16.96
C TYR A 191 -16.38 -2.40 17.04
N LEU A 192 -15.09 -2.69 16.94
CA LEU A 192 -14.58 -4.06 17.02
C LEU A 192 -14.85 -4.66 18.39
N THR A 193 -14.62 -3.90 19.48
CA THR A 193 -14.88 -4.38 20.83
C THR A 193 -16.36 -4.64 21.07
N MET A 194 -17.26 -3.81 20.55
CA MET A 194 -18.72 -4.03 20.70
C MET A 194 -19.19 -5.26 19.92
N LYS A 195 -18.64 -5.48 18.72
CA LYS A 195 -19.02 -6.61 17.85
C LYS A 195 -18.38 -7.94 18.24
N SER A 196 -17.27 -7.92 18.96
CA SER A 196 -16.57 -9.13 19.37
C SER A 196 -17.30 -9.85 20.51
N ASP A 197 -17.37 -11.16 20.41
CA ASP A 197 -17.84 -12.02 21.52
C ASP A 197 -16.79 -12.10 22.62
N TRP A 198 -15.50 -12.00 22.28
CA TRP A 198 -14.41 -11.96 23.23
C TRP A 198 -14.29 -10.57 23.86
N LYS A 199 -14.16 -10.55 25.18
CA LYS A 199 -13.91 -9.32 25.98
C LYS A 199 -12.68 -9.50 26.85
N PRO A 200 -11.85 -8.44 27.03
CA PRO A 200 -10.70 -8.52 27.92
C PRO A 200 -11.13 -8.82 29.36
N ARG A 201 -10.53 -9.85 29.93
CA ARG A 201 -10.67 -10.22 31.33
C ARG A 201 -9.37 -9.95 32.08
N LEU A 202 -9.43 -9.73 33.37
CA LEU A 202 -8.25 -9.59 34.23
C LEU A 202 -7.60 -10.96 34.46
N TYR A 203 -6.84 -11.41 33.46
CA TYR A 203 -6.06 -12.65 33.51
C TYR A 203 -4.69 -12.39 32.89
N TYR A 204 -3.65 -12.82 33.60
CA TYR A 204 -2.28 -12.73 33.12
C TYR A 204 -1.45 -13.92 33.57
N ASN A 205 -0.70 -14.52 32.67
CA ASN A 205 0.18 -15.65 32.94
C ASN A 205 1.51 -15.46 32.19
N ILE A 206 2.59 -15.30 32.96
CA ILE A 206 3.94 -15.06 32.40
C ILE A 206 4.47 -16.27 31.61
N LEU A 207 4.04 -17.50 31.92
CA LEU A 207 4.46 -18.68 31.17
C LEU A 207 3.88 -18.65 29.75
N LYS A 208 2.60 -18.30 29.61
CA LYS A 208 1.96 -18.11 28.29
C LYS A 208 2.63 -16.97 27.50
N LEU A 209 3.01 -15.89 28.18
CA LEU A 209 3.77 -14.83 27.50
C LEU A 209 5.11 -15.37 26.97
N LYS A 210 5.85 -16.16 27.76
CA LYS A 210 7.13 -16.75 27.32
C LYS A 210 6.96 -17.67 26.10
N GLU A 211 5.87 -18.45 26.04
CA GLU A 211 5.56 -19.29 24.89
C GLU A 211 5.36 -18.45 23.61
N MET A 212 4.71 -17.28 23.72
CA MET A 212 4.50 -16.38 22.59
C MET A 212 5.77 -15.63 22.18
N LEU A 213 6.65 -15.27 23.13
CA LEU A 213 7.78 -14.37 22.90
C LEU A 213 8.72 -14.86 21.80
N SER A 214 8.99 -16.17 21.71
CA SER A 214 9.85 -16.70 20.65
C SER A 214 9.33 -16.37 19.25
N PHE A 215 8.04 -16.56 19.02
CA PHE A 215 7.39 -16.20 17.75
C PHE A 215 7.33 -14.68 17.56
N CYS A 216 6.98 -13.95 18.63
CA CYS A 216 6.82 -12.51 18.61
C CYS A 216 8.10 -11.77 18.23
N VAL A 217 9.25 -12.14 18.78
CA VAL A 217 10.56 -11.51 18.48
C VAL A 217 10.90 -11.64 16.98
N TRP A 218 10.72 -12.82 16.40
CA TRP A 218 10.95 -13.01 14.96
C TRP A 218 9.97 -12.23 14.09
N SER A 219 8.70 -12.18 14.50
CA SER A 219 7.66 -11.40 13.83
C SER A 219 7.94 -9.89 13.89
N MET A 220 8.43 -9.39 15.04
CA MET A 220 8.88 -8.00 15.19
C MET A 220 10.05 -7.69 14.25
N GLY A 221 11.06 -8.57 14.17
CA GLY A 221 12.20 -8.41 13.27
C GLY A 221 11.78 -8.28 11.80
N GLU A 222 10.83 -9.10 11.35
CA GLU A 222 10.26 -9.02 10.00
C GLU A 222 9.50 -7.70 9.79
N SER A 223 8.63 -7.34 10.74
CA SER A 223 7.85 -6.09 10.67
C SER A 223 8.74 -4.86 10.70
N PHE A 224 9.79 -4.83 11.54
CA PHE A 224 10.77 -3.75 11.60
C PHE A 224 11.54 -3.61 10.29
N SER A 225 11.98 -4.71 9.70
CA SER A 225 12.67 -4.70 8.39
C SER A 225 11.78 -4.13 7.30
N SER A 226 10.52 -4.54 7.25
CA SER A 226 9.53 -4.03 6.30
C SER A 226 9.23 -2.54 6.51
N TRP A 227 9.10 -2.12 7.78
CA TRP A 227 8.92 -0.72 8.15
C TRP A 227 10.11 0.14 7.71
N LEU A 228 11.33 -0.33 7.93
CA LEU A 228 12.54 0.39 7.56
C LEU A 228 12.58 0.66 6.06
N VAL A 229 12.33 -0.35 5.23
CA VAL A 229 12.26 -0.18 3.76
C VAL A 229 11.21 0.85 3.34
N SER A 230 10.07 0.87 4.03
CA SER A 230 8.94 1.74 3.70
C SER A 230 9.13 3.19 4.17
N ASN A 231 9.83 3.41 5.29
CA ASN A 231 9.87 4.71 5.95
C ASN A 231 11.26 5.37 5.96
N ILE A 232 12.32 4.68 5.53
CA ILE A 232 13.68 5.25 5.54
C ILE A 232 13.78 6.56 4.74
N GLY A 233 13.06 6.65 3.62
CA GLY A 233 12.98 7.88 2.84
C GLY A 233 12.35 9.03 3.61
N ILE A 234 11.27 8.78 4.36
CA ILE A 234 10.61 9.78 5.20
C ILE A 234 11.56 10.27 6.28
N PHE A 235 12.27 9.34 6.94
CA PHE A 235 13.26 9.69 7.97
C PHE A 235 14.38 10.58 7.42
N ILE A 236 15.01 10.17 6.30
CA ILE A 236 16.14 10.93 5.70
C ILE A 236 15.65 12.30 5.18
N ILE A 237 14.47 12.37 4.55
CA ILE A 237 13.90 13.63 4.08
C ILE A 237 13.61 14.56 5.26
N GLY A 238 13.04 14.05 6.37
CA GLY A 238 12.78 14.84 7.57
C GLY A 238 14.04 15.41 8.21
N THR A 239 15.19 14.70 8.10
CA THR A 239 16.48 15.19 8.63
C THR A 239 17.21 16.17 7.71
N LEU A 240 17.00 16.09 6.39
CA LEU A 240 17.73 16.91 5.40
C LEU A 240 16.93 18.09 4.88
N PHE A 241 15.60 18.06 4.95
CA PHE A 241 14.70 19.04 4.36
C PHE A 241 13.66 19.52 5.37
N THR A 242 12.85 20.50 4.95
CA THR A 242 11.76 21.05 5.75
C THR A 242 10.52 20.14 5.75
N GLU A 243 9.60 20.41 6.68
CA GLU A 243 8.27 19.77 6.74
C GLU A 243 7.52 19.83 5.40
N TYR A 244 7.71 20.92 4.64
CA TYR A 244 7.14 21.09 3.30
C TYR A 244 7.51 19.95 2.36
N TYR A 245 8.80 19.67 2.21
CA TYR A 245 9.26 18.61 1.31
C TYR A 245 8.90 17.22 1.80
N LEU A 246 8.82 17.04 3.11
CA LEU A 246 8.34 15.78 3.70
C LEU A 246 6.87 15.54 3.37
N GLY A 247 6.03 16.58 3.50
CA GLY A 247 4.62 16.53 3.12
C GLY A 247 4.42 16.28 1.63
N VAL A 248 5.18 16.99 0.78
CA VAL A 248 5.18 16.78 -0.68
C VAL A 248 5.51 15.33 -1.03
N TYR A 249 6.61 14.79 -0.47
CA TYR A 249 7.05 13.42 -0.73
C TYR A 249 6.01 12.39 -0.26
N LYS A 250 5.55 12.51 0.98
CA LYS A 250 4.60 11.55 1.56
C LYS A 250 3.27 11.55 0.82
N THR A 251 2.71 12.72 0.53
CA THR A 251 1.41 12.84 -0.14
C THR A 251 1.50 12.36 -1.59
N ALA A 252 2.53 12.77 -2.35
CA ALA A 252 2.72 12.33 -3.72
C ALA A 252 2.89 10.80 -3.82
N THR A 253 3.77 10.22 -2.99
CA THR A 253 4.01 8.76 -2.99
C THR A 253 2.76 8.00 -2.55
N THR A 254 2.00 8.49 -1.58
CA THR A 254 0.72 7.90 -1.16
C THR A 254 -0.30 7.94 -2.29
N THR A 255 -0.43 9.06 -2.99
CA THR A 255 -1.34 9.23 -4.13
C THR A 255 -1.02 8.25 -5.26
N VAL A 256 0.25 8.14 -5.66
CA VAL A 256 0.69 7.18 -6.68
C VAL A 256 0.42 5.74 -6.25
N ASN A 257 0.75 5.38 -5.01
CA ASN A 257 0.46 4.05 -4.46
C ASN A 257 -1.04 3.73 -4.48
N GLN A 258 -1.91 4.70 -4.18
CA GLN A 258 -3.37 4.52 -4.24
C GLN A 258 -3.84 4.23 -5.67
N ILE A 259 -3.35 4.97 -6.67
CA ILE A 259 -3.67 4.75 -8.09
C ILE A 259 -3.25 3.33 -8.52
N ILE A 260 -2.01 2.94 -8.26
CA ILE A 260 -1.48 1.63 -8.62
C ILE A 260 -2.21 0.49 -7.88
N SER A 261 -2.57 0.70 -6.62
CA SER A 261 -3.24 -0.31 -5.80
C SER A 261 -4.63 -0.70 -6.32
N ILE A 262 -5.31 0.16 -7.06
CA ILE A 262 -6.59 -0.17 -7.70
C ILE A 262 -6.43 -1.36 -8.66
N ILE A 263 -5.30 -1.41 -9.39
CA ILE A 263 -5.02 -2.48 -10.36
C ILE A 263 -4.47 -3.73 -9.66
N THR A 264 -3.59 -3.56 -8.66
CA THR A 264 -2.77 -4.66 -8.13
C THR A 264 -3.43 -5.52 -7.06
N ALA A 265 -4.30 -4.96 -6.26
CA ALA A 265 -4.73 -5.58 -5.01
C ALA A 265 -5.44 -6.93 -5.13
N SER A 266 -6.30 -7.10 -6.13
CA SER A 266 -6.96 -8.38 -6.39
C SER A 266 -6.12 -9.26 -7.32
N THR A 267 -5.36 -8.66 -8.22
CA THR A 267 -4.68 -9.35 -9.31
C THR A 267 -3.51 -10.20 -8.81
N ILE A 268 -2.65 -9.64 -7.94
CA ILE A 268 -1.45 -10.34 -7.44
C ILE A 268 -1.82 -11.51 -6.52
N SER A 269 -2.82 -11.36 -5.66
CA SER A 269 -3.28 -12.45 -4.78
C SER A 269 -3.91 -13.60 -5.55
N VAL A 270 -4.69 -13.31 -6.60
CA VAL A 270 -5.27 -14.34 -7.48
C VAL A 270 -4.18 -15.04 -8.30
N LEU A 271 -3.21 -14.27 -8.81
CA LEU A 271 -2.05 -14.84 -9.50
C LEU A 271 -1.29 -15.82 -8.60
N LEU A 272 -0.96 -15.41 -7.36
CA LEU A 272 -0.27 -16.25 -6.40
C LEU A 272 -1.03 -17.57 -6.14
N ALA A 273 -2.34 -17.50 -5.90
CA ALA A 273 -3.17 -18.68 -5.69
C ALA A 273 -3.20 -19.61 -6.90
N GLY A 274 -3.31 -19.05 -8.12
CA GLY A 274 -3.28 -19.82 -9.36
C GLY A 274 -1.94 -20.50 -9.60
N LEU A 275 -0.84 -19.77 -9.42
CA LEU A 275 0.51 -20.32 -9.57
C LEU A 275 0.83 -21.40 -8.53
N SER A 276 0.42 -21.20 -7.27
CA SER A 276 0.64 -22.18 -6.19
C SER A 276 -0.09 -23.51 -6.45
N ARG A 277 -1.27 -23.42 -7.06
CA ARG A 277 -2.05 -24.63 -7.42
C ARG A 277 -1.37 -25.46 -8.52
N GLU A 278 -0.78 -24.80 -9.50
CA GLU A 278 -0.21 -25.44 -10.70
C GLU A 278 1.33 -25.51 -10.66
N GLN A 279 1.95 -25.42 -9.48
CA GLN A 279 3.41 -25.37 -9.32
C GLN A 279 4.17 -26.57 -9.91
N PHE A 280 3.51 -27.72 -10.02
CA PHE A 280 4.08 -28.96 -10.60
C PHE A 280 3.80 -29.12 -12.09
N ASN A 281 2.81 -28.42 -12.66
CA ASN A 281 2.45 -28.43 -14.07
C ASN A 281 3.03 -27.20 -14.78
N LYS A 282 4.21 -27.36 -15.39
CA LYS A 282 4.97 -26.26 -16.01
C LYS A 282 4.21 -25.52 -17.11
N GLU A 283 3.46 -26.25 -17.94
CA GLU A 283 2.72 -25.66 -19.07
C GLU A 283 1.60 -24.76 -18.57
N GLU A 284 0.78 -25.27 -17.63
CA GLU A 284 -0.35 -24.51 -17.10
C GLU A 284 0.13 -23.35 -16.19
N TYR A 285 1.21 -23.57 -15.40
CA TYR A 285 1.87 -22.54 -14.62
C TYR A 285 2.29 -21.33 -15.49
N LYS A 286 2.99 -21.63 -16.60
CA LYS A 286 3.43 -20.61 -17.55
C LYS A 286 2.26 -19.92 -18.22
N LYS A 287 1.24 -20.66 -18.63
CA LYS A 287 0.02 -20.12 -19.25
C LYS A 287 -0.72 -19.17 -18.31
N ILE A 288 -0.87 -19.52 -17.03
CA ILE A 288 -1.45 -18.66 -16.01
C ILE A 288 -0.63 -17.36 -15.91
N TYR A 289 0.69 -17.45 -15.73
CA TYR A 289 1.55 -16.29 -15.63
C TYR A 289 1.42 -15.36 -16.85
N MET A 290 1.51 -15.92 -18.06
CA MET A 290 1.41 -15.14 -19.30
C MET A 290 0.05 -14.48 -19.50
N ASN A 291 -1.04 -15.13 -19.09
CA ASN A 291 -2.38 -14.54 -19.15
C ASN A 291 -2.53 -13.36 -18.20
N PHE A 292 -2.01 -13.48 -16.98
CA PHE A 292 -1.98 -12.37 -16.03
C PHE A 292 -1.07 -11.23 -16.51
N LEU A 293 0.09 -11.56 -17.10
CA LEU A 293 1.01 -10.58 -17.68
C LEU A 293 0.34 -9.74 -18.77
N LYS A 294 -0.45 -10.37 -19.65
CA LYS A 294 -1.25 -9.68 -20.67
C LYS A 294 -2.30 -8.76 -20.03
N GLY A 295 -3.05 -9.30 -19.06
CA GLY A 295 -4.13 -8.56 -18.39
C GLY A 295 -3.63 -7.35 -17.58
N ILE A 296 -2.45 -7.46 -16.95
CA ILE A 296 -1.84 -6.36 -16.19
C ILE A 296 -1.15 -5.38 -17.13
N GLY A 297 -0.34 -5.89 -18.07
CA GLY A 297 0.50 -5.08 -18.95
C GLY A 297 -0.28 -4.09 -19.82
N ILE A 298 -1.49 -4.49 -20.28
CA ILE A 298 -2.36 -3.62 -21.08
C ILE A 298 -2.78 -2.32 -20.36
N PHE A 299 -2.80 -2.33 -19.02
CA PHE A 299 -3.20 -1.18 -18.21
C PHE A 299 -2.00 -0.49 -17.53
N THR A 300 -1.04 -1.25 -16.96
CA THR A 300 0.02 -0.66 -16.15
C THR A 300 1.06 0.08 -16.98
N ILE A 301 1.43 -0.45 -18.15
CA ILE A 301 2.45 0.19 -19.00
C ILE A 301 1.97 1.57 -19.52
N PRO A 302 0.79 1.70 -20.15
CA PRO A 302 0.30 3.02 -20.55
C PRO A 302 0.00 3.94 -19.37
N LEU A 303 -0.42 3.41 -18.21
CA LEU A 303 -0.62 4.20 -17.00
C LEU A 303 0.69 4.84 -16.53
N GLY A 304 1.80 4.07 -16.48
CA GLY A 304 3.11 4.60 -16.11
C GLY A 304 3.57 5.71 -17.05
N VAL A 305 3.47 5.51 -18.37
CA VAL A 305 3.80 6.53 -19.37
C VAL A 305 2.86 7.73 -19.25
N GLY A 306 1.57 7.52 -19.02
CA GLY A 306 0.59 8.59 -18.81
C GLY A 306 0.90 9.45 -17.60
N LEU A 307 1.26 8.83 -16.46
CA LEU A 307 1.68 9.53 -15.24
C LEU A 307 2.94 10.37 -15.49
N LEU A 308 3.90 9.84 -16.26
CA LEU A 308 5.12 10.56 -16.60
C LEU A 308 4.88 11.75 -17.56
N MET A 309 3.97 11.62 -18.51
CA MET A 309 3.71 12.67 -19.51
C MET A 309 2.79 13.78 -18.98
N PHE A 310 1.81 13.44 -18.16
CA PHE A 310 0.80 14.36 -17.62
C PHE A 310 0.91 14.54 -16.10
N ASP A 311 2.12 14.44 -15.58
CA ASP A 311 2.45 14.56 -14.16
C ASP A 311 1.89 15.83 -13.51
N ASP A 312 2.02 16.98 -14.19
CA ASP A 312 1.50 18.27 -13.78
C ASP A 312 -0.03 18.31 -13.74
N VAL A 313 -0.67 17.73 -14.75
CA VAL A 313 -2.14 17.65 -14.84
C VAL A 313 -2.69 16.73 -13.75
N VAL A 314 -2.08 15.54 -13.57
CA VAL A 314 -2.47 14.58 -12.53
C VAL A 314 -2.27 15.17 -11.14
N CYS A 315 -1.15 15.85 -10.89
CA CYS A 315 -0.89 16.55 -9.64
C CYS A 315 -1.98 17.58 -9.35
N ARG A 316 -2.29 18.43 -10.31
CA ARG A 316 -3.29 19.50 -10.19
C ARG A 316 -4.71 18.94 -9.98
N ILE A 317 -5.06 17.85 -10.67
CA ILE A 317 -6.37 17.21 -10.53
C ILE A 317 -6.51 16.56 -9.15
N LEU A 318 -5.50 15.83 -8.69
CA LEU A 318 -5.59 15.02 -7.48
C LEU A 318 -5.24 15.77 -6.20
N LEU A 319 -4.25 16.68 -6.25
CA LEU A 319 -3.75 17.36 -5.08
C LEU A 319 -4.09 18.87 -5.07
N GLY A 320 -4.16 19.49 -6.24
CA GLY A 320 -4.39 20.95 -6.38
C GLY A 320 -3.13 21.73 -6.72
N ASN A 321 -3.28 23.05 -6.92
CA ASN A 321 -2.21 23.91 -7.44
C ASN A 321 -1.05 24.13 -6.45
N GLN A 322 -1.28 23.98 -5.15
CA GLN A 322 -0.28 24.20 -4.11
C GLN A 322 0.78 23.08 -4.00
N TRP A 323 0.64 22.01 -4.78
CA TRP A 323 1.49 20.82 -4.76
C TRP A 323 2.47 20.74 -5.95
N GLY A 324 2.94 21.88 -6.46
CA GLY A 324 3.79 21.93 -7.65
C GLY A 324 5.04 21.05 -7.59
N ASP A 325 5.71 20.99 -6.43
CA ASP A 325 6.90 20.15 -6.24
C ASP A 325 6.59 18.64 -6.16
N ALA A 326 5.31 18.26 -6.02
CA ALA A 326 4.88 16.86 -6.07
C ALA A 326 4.84 16.30 -7.50
N THR A 327 4.81 17.16 -8.50
CA THR A 327 4.71 16.81 -9.93
C THR A 327 5.78 15.81 -10.35
N LEU A 328 7.04 16.12 -10.07
CA LEU A 328 8.17 15.23 -10.41
C LEU A 328 8.06 13.84 -9.76
N ILE A 329 7.56 13.78 -8.52
CA ILE A 329 7.36 12.51 -7.82
C ILE A 329 6.24 11.72 -8.48
N ILE A 330 5.10 12.36 -8.79
CA ILE A 330 3.96 11.71 -9.45
C ILE A 330 4.39 11.13 -10.79
N GLY A 331 5.17 11.86 -11.59
CA GLY A 331 5.68 11.40 -12.88
C GLY A 331 6.67 10.24 -12.75
N LEU A 332 7.84 10.49 -12.17
CA LEU A 332 8.93 9.51 -12.12
C LEU A 332 8.59 8.31 -11.23
N TRP A 333 8.10 8.57 -10.02
CA TRP A 333 7.72 7.50 -9.10
C TRP A 333 6.52 6.71 -9.60
N GLY A 334 5.55 7.40 -10.24
CA GLY A 334 4.39 6.78 -10.88
C GLY A 334 4.78 5.84 -12.00
N PHE A 335 5.70 6.24 -12.87
CA PHE A 335 6.26 5.40 -13.92
C PHE A 335 6.95 4.15 -13.35
N VAL A 336 7.89 4.34 -12.41
CA VAL A 336 8.66 3.23 -11.81
C VAL A 336 7.75 2.26 -11.04
N LEU A 337 6.74 2.76 -10.32
CA LEU A 337 5.79 1.90 -9.59
C LEU A 337 4.86 1.15 -10.54
N ALA A 338 4.38 1.76 -11.62
CA ALA A 338 3.55 1.09 -12.62
C ALA A 338 4.30 -0.08 -13.26
N GLU A 339 5.56 0.12 -13.67
CA GLU A 339 6.43 -0.94 -14.19
C GLU A 339 6.74 -2.00 -13.13
N SER A 340 6.91 -1.61 -11.87
CA SER A 340 7.18 -2.54 -10.78
C SER A 340 6.04 -3.52 -10.50
N VAL A 341 4.81 -3.22 -10.92
CA VAL A 341 3.70 -4.20 -10.83
C VAL A 341 4.01 -5.45 -11.62
N ILE A 342 4.55 -5.29 -12.83
CA ILE A 342 4.94 -6.41 -13.71
C ILE A 342 6.19 -7.08 -13.17
N PHE A 343 7.26 -6.32 -12.99
CA PHE A 343 8.59 -6.86 -12.75
C PHE A 343 8.88 -7.19 -11.28
N ASN A 344 8.18 -6.59 -10.31
CA ASN A 344 8.29 -6.91 -8.89
C ASN A 344 7.07 -7.70 -8.40
N GLY A 345 5.86 -7.18 -8.60
CA GLY A 345 4.64 -7.78 -8.06
C GLY A 345 4.39 -9.20 -8.58
N MET A 346 4.47 -9.40 -9.89
CA MET A 346 4.28 -10.71 -10.51
C MET A 346 5.46 -11.66 -10.19
N SER A 347 6.71 -11.16 -10.23
CA SER A 347 7.89 -11.96 -9.88
C SER A 347 7.88 -12.37 -8.41
N GLY A 348 7.40 -11.49 -7.51
CA GLY A 348 7.18 -11.82 -6.11
C GLY A 348 6.17 -12.96 -5.93
N ALA A 349 5.05 -12.94 -6.68
CA ALA A 349 4.08 -14.03 -6.66
C ALA A 349 4.68 -15.35 -7.14
N VAL A 350 5.55 -15.33 -8.17
CA VAL A 350 6.30 -16.51 -8.64
C VAL A 350 7.21 -17.05 -7.53
N LEU A 351 8.02 -16.22 -6.91
CA LEU A 351 8.95 -16.64 -5.85
C LEU A 351 8.19 -17.22 -4.64
N LEU A 352 7.07 -16.61 -4.24
CA LEU A 352 6.24 -17.12 -3.15
C LEU A 352 5.57 -18.44 -3.51
N SER A 353 5.05 -18.59 -4.73
CA SER A 353 4.41 -19.84 -5.18
C SER A 353 5.38 -21.01 -5.25
N LEU A 354 6.67 -20.74 -5.45
CA LEU A 354 7.75 -21.74 -5.46
C LEU A 354 8.34 -22.00 -4.06
N GLY A 355 7.80 -21.37 -3.00
CA GLY A 355 8.31 -21.50 -1.63
C GLY A 355 9.69 -20.88 -1.42
N LYS A 356 9.98 -19.77 -2.10
CA LYS A 356 11.27 -19.05 -2.07
C LYS A 356 11.19 -17.64 -1.43
N PRO A 357 10.64 -17.50 -0.19
CA PRO A 357 10.54 -16.19 0.48
C PRO A 357 11.90 -15.58 0.84
N LYS A 358 12.95 -16.43 0.96
CA LYS A 358 14.31 -15.97 1.26
C LYS A 358 14.84 -15.04 0.17
N GLU A 359 14.59 -15.35 -1.09
CA GLU A 359 15.00 -14.54 -2.24
C GLU A 359 14.31 -13.17 -2.25
N LEU A 360 13.05 -13.11 -1.83
CA LEU A 360 12.34 -11.83 -1.62
C LEU A 360 12.95 -11.02 -0.50
N PHE A 361 13.22 -11.65 0.64
CA PHE A 361 13.88 -10.98 1.76
C PHE A 361 15.23 -10.40 1.37
N ILE A 362 16.08 -11.19 0.70
CA ILE A 362 17.40 -10.73 0.22
C ILE A 362 17.25 -9.54 -0.73
N SER A 363 16.31 -9.60 -1.67
CA SER A 363 16.07 -8.51 -2.63
C SER A 363 15.65 -7.22 -1.93
N ASN A 364 14.81 -7.30 -0.90
CA ASN A 364 14.39 -6.16 -0.11
C ASN A 364 15.53 -5.55 0.73
N ILE A 365 16.41 -6.39 1.29
CA ILE A 365 17.58 -5.91 2.02
C ILE A 365 18.56 -5.19 1.07
N ILE A 366 18.83 -5.76 -0.11
CA ILE A 366 19.67 -5.08 -1.13
C ILE A 366 19.05 -3.73 -1.52
N GLN A 367 17.74 -3.69 -1.73
CA GLN A 367 17.00 -2.44 -1.99
C GLN A 367 17.20 -1.42 -0.87
N ALA A 368 17.04 -1.82 0.39
CA ALA A 368 17.22 -0.93 1.53
C ALA A 368 18.65 -0.37 1.60
N ILE A 369 19.66 -1.22 1.43
CA ILE A 369 21.08 -0.83 1.43
C ILE A 369 21.38 0.19 0.33
N LEU A 370 20.79 0.05 -0.85
CA LEU A 370 21.01 0.97 -1.97
C LEU A 370 20.20 2.26 -1.83
N MET A 371 19.00 2.20 -1.24
CA MET A 371 18.13 3.37 -1.10
C MET A 371 18.64 4.36 -0.05
N VAL A 372 19.27 3.90 1.04
CA VAL A 372 19.83 4.79 2.09
C VAL A 372 20.85 5.77 1.52
N PRO A 373 21.92 5.32 0.83
CA PRO A 373 22.87 6.24 0.19
C PRO A 373 22.20 7.11 -0.89
N ALA A 374 21.27 6.54 -1.67
CA ALA A 374 20.58 7.28 -2.73
C ALA A 374 19.78 8.47 -2.15
N PHE A 375 19.04 8.27 -1.06
CA PHE A 375 18.36 9.36 -0.35
C PHE A 375 19.35 10.36 0.26
N TYR A 376 20.39 9.89 0.96
CA TYR A 376 21.32 10.74 1.67
C TYR A 376 22.17 11.60 0.72
N PHE A 377 22.88 10.99 -0.22
CA PHE A 377 23.71 11.71 -1.18
C PHE A 377 22.89 12.49 -2.19
N GLY A 378 21.78 11.92 -2.67
CA GLY A 378 20.84 12.64 -3.52
C GLY A 378 20.25 13.86 -2.82
N GLY A 379 19.92 13.74 -1.52
CA GLY A 379 19.42 14.82 -0.70
C GLY A 379 20.39 15.98 -0.53
N LYS A 380 21.69 15.69 -0.41
CA LYS A 380 22.73 16.74 -0.38
C LYS A 380 22.84 17.53 -1.69
N LEU A 381 22.44 16.95 -2.82
CA LEU A 381 22.43 17.63 -4.12
C LEU A 381 21.13 18.45 -4.32
N GLY A 382 20.11 18.22 -3.50
CA GLY A 382 18.84 18.90 -3.55
C GLY A 382 17.64 17.95 -3.70
N PHE A 383 16.44 18.43 -3.41
CA PHE A 383 15.23 17.60 -3.38
C PHE A 383 14.91 16.96 -4.74
N LYS A 384 14.99 17.73 -5.84
CA LYS A 384 14.72 17.21 -7.20
C LYS A 384 15.71 16.13 -7.59
N GLN A 385 17.00 16.33 -7.33
CA GLN A 385 18.07 15.37 -7.63
C GLN A 385 17.88 14.08 -6.82
N MET A 386 17.50 14.23 -5.55
CA MET A 386 17.17 13.08 -4.70
C MET A 386 16.04 12.23 -5.30
N ILE A 387 14.95 12.86 -5.77
CA ILE A 387 13.83 12.13 -6.40
C ILE A 387 14.28 11.40 -7.67
N ILE A 388 15.10 12.03 -8.51
CA ILE A 388 15.63 11.40 -9.73
C ILE A 388 16.50 10.20 -9.38
N ILE A 389 17.49 10.38 -8.49
CA ILE A 389 18.43 9.33 -8.09
C ILE A 389 17.69 8.15 -7.46
N THR A 390 16.78 8.42 -6.52
CA THR A 390 16.01 7.37 -5.85
C THR A 390 15.06 6.64 -6.79
N SER A 391 14.51 7.31 -7.80
CA SER A 391 13.70 6.68 -8.83
C SER A 391 14.51 5.73 -9.71
N ILE A 392 15.75 6.11 -10.08
CA ILE A 392 16.66 5.25 -10.84
C ILE A 392 17.09 4.02 -10.02
N VAL A 393 17.53 4.23 -8.77
CA VAL A 393 17.96 3.16 -7.88
C VAL A 393 16.83 2.17 -7.60
N ARG A 394 15.58 2.65 -7.56
CA ARG A 394 14.40 1.79 -7.32
C ARG A 394 14.16 0.76 -8.41
N VAL A 395 14.61 0.98 -9.63
CA VAL A 395 14.49 0.00 -10.74
C VAL A 395 15.27 -1.31 -10.47
N GLN A 396 16.28 -1.25 -9.60
CA GLN A 396 17.08 -2.44 -9.23
C GLN A 396 16.21 -3.56 -8.62
N LEU A 397 15.24 -3.24 -7.77
CA LEU A 397 14.41 -4.26 -7.10
C LEU A 397 13.60 -5.11 -8.10
N PRO A 398 12.78 -4.51 -8.98
CA PRO A 398 12.06 -5.26 -10.00
C PRO A 398 12.99 -6.04 -10.94
N ALA A 399 14.16 -5.49 -11.32
CA ALA A 399 15.13 -6.18 -12.15
C ALA A 399 15.68 -7.45 -11.48
N PHE A 400 16.10 -7.33 -10.21
CA PHE A 400 16.63 -8.45 -9.45
C PHE A 400 15.58 -9.54 -9.20
N GLN A 401 14.37 -9.16 -8.79
CA GLN A 401 13.30 -10.13 -8.52
C GLN A 401 12.85 -10.85 -9.80
N THR A 402 12.77 -10.14 -10.93
CA THR A 402 12.44 -10.75 -12.22
C THR A 402 13.55 -11.73 -12.64
N PHE A 403 14.81 -11.36 -12.48
CA PHE A 403 15.93 -12.25 -12.75
C PHE A 403 15.85 -13.55 -11.93
N MET A 404 15.59 -13.44 -10.61
CA MET A 404 15.43 -14.60 -9.73
C MET A 404 14.21 -15.44 -10.10
N ALA A 405 13.08 -14.81 -10.39
CA ALA A 405 11.87 -15.50 -10.82
C ALA A 405 12.10 -16.28 -12.13
N CYS A 406 12.71 -15.67 -13.13
CA CYS A 406 13.05 -16.34 -14.39
C CYS A 406 14.00 -17.53 -14.19
N ARG A 407 15.01 -17.38 -13.34
CA ARG A 407 15.97 -18.45 -13.04
C ARG A 407 15.31 -19.67 -12.38
N LEU A 408 14.36 -19.44 -11.48
CA LEU A 408 13.74 -20.48 -10.65
C LEU A 408 12.51 -21.12 -11.27
N SER A 409 11.70 -20.35 -12.03
CA SER A 409 10.42 -20.81 -12.61
C SER A 409 10.55 -21.40 -14.01
N LYS A 410 11.73 -21.27 -14.64
CA LYS A 410 11.94 -21.61 -16.07
C LYS A 410 11.07 -20.77 -17.05
N ILE A 411 10.52 -19.65 -16.61
CA ILE A 411 9.94 -18.63 -17.48
C ILE A 411 11.09 -17.78 -18.02
N SER A 412 11.23 -17.70 -19.34
CA SER A 412 12.32 -16.91 -19.95
C SER A 412 12.01 -15.42 -19.92
N PHE A 413 13.03 -14.60 -19.66
CA PHE A 413 12.92 -13.15 -19.77
C PHE A 413 12.50 -12.71 -21.19
N SER A 414 13.00 -13.41 -22.23
CA SER A 414 12.60 -13.15 -23.61
C SER A 414 11.10 -13.36 -23.86
N GLU A 415 10.50 -14.35 -23.22
CA GLU A 415 9.05 -14.60 -23.34
C GLU A 415 8.23 -13.49 -22.68
N ILE A 416 8.67 -13.01 -21.50
CA ILE A 416 8.06 -11.84 -20.86
C ILE A 416 8.15 -10.64 -21.80
N PHE A 417 9.33 -10.38 -22.36
CA PHE A 417 9.56 -9.25 -23.26
C PHE A 417 8.71 -9.33 -24.54
N VAL A 418 8.59 -10.51 -25.15
CA VAL A 418 7.73 -10.72 -26.32
C VAL A 418 6.27 -10.36 -26.03
N VAL A 419 5.77 -10.70 -24.84
CA VAL A 419 4.40 -10.37 -24.46
C VAL A 419 4.22 -8.87 -24.23
N ILE A 420 5.16 -8.20 -23.55
CA ILE A 420 5.00 -6.78 -23.17
C ILE A 420 5.37 -5.80 -24.30
N ARG A 421 6.23 -6.20 -25.26
CA ARG A 421 6.75 -5.31 -26.32
C ARG A 421 5.66 -4.51 -27.05
N LYS A 422 4.51 -5.15 -27.33
CA LYS A 422 3.39 -4.49 -28.01
C LYS A 422 2.76 -3.38 -27.18
N TYR A 423 2.65 -3.56 -25.86
CA TYR A 423 2.18 -2.52 -24.95
C TYR A 423 3.20 -1.40 -24.80
N CYS A 424 4.50 -1.75 -24.78
CA CYS A 424 5.58 -0.75 -24.80
C CYS A 424 5.54 0.10 -26.07
N VAL A 425 5.45 -0.53 -27.24
CA VAL A 425 5.35 0.18 -28.53
C VAL A 425 4.13 1.10 -28.57
N ALA A 426 2.95 0.59 -28.18
CA ALA A 426 1.73 1.39 -28.15
C ALA A 426 1.84 2.55 -27.15
N SER A 427 2.47 2.32 -25.97
CA SER A 427 2.66 3.36 -24.96
C SER A 427 3.71 4.39 -25.37
N ILE A 428 4.76 4.00 -26.10
CA ILE A 428 5.74 4.95 -26.69
C ILE A 428 5.04 5.85 -27.71
N MET A 429 4.23 5.28 -28.60
CA MET A 429 3.45 6.08 -29.58
C MET A 429 2.48 7.04 -28.89
N MET A 430 1.81 6.58 -27.84
CA MET A 430 0.98 7.42 -26.97
C MET A 430 1.81 8.54 -26.32
N GLY A 431 3.00 8.23 -25.81
CA GLY A 431 3.91 9.20 -25.18
C GLY A 431 4.42 10.24 -26.16
N VAL A 432 4.80 9.84 -27.39
CA VAL A 432 5.18 10.77 -28.46
C VAL A 432 4.00 11.70 -28.79
N PHE A 433 2.80 11.15 -28.96
CA PHE A 433 1.61 11.97 -29.19
C PHE A 433 1.34 12.91 -28.01
N ALA A 434 1.51 12.46 -26.77
CA ALA A 434 1.34 13.26 -25.56
C ALA A 434 2.29 14.49 -25.55
N ILE A 435 3.54 14.34 -26.00
CA ILE A 435 4.50 15.47 -26.10
C ILE A 435 3.97 16.56 -27.03
N PHE A 436 3.36 16.17 -28.16
CA PHE A 436 2.79 17.15 -29.11
C PHE A 436 1.57 17.86 -28.55
N VAL A 437 0.64 17.11 -27.92
CA VAL A 437 -0.62 17.69 -27.44
C VAL A 437 -0.47 18.43 -26.10
N LYS A 438 0.58 18.15 -25.32
CA LYS A 438 0.85 18.83 -24.02
C LYS A 438 0.96 20.34 -24.21
N LYS A 439 1.42 20.83 -25.37
CA LYS A 439 1.48 22.25 -25.72
C LYS A 439 0.10 22.94 -25.78
N TYR A 440 -0.97 22.17 -25.96
CA TYR A 440 -2.34 22.68 -26.10
C TYR A 440 -3.17 22.47 -24.80
N CYS A 441 -2.55 22.00 -23.72
CA CYS A 441 -3.18 21.81 -22.42
C CYS A 441 -3.27 23.12 -21.63
N TYR A 442 -3.94 24.13 -22.19
CA TYR A 442 -4.04 25.47 -21.58
C TYR A 442 -4.98 25.50 -20.35
N ASN A 443 -5.97 24.63 -20.30
CA ASN A 443 -6.90 24.54 -19.18
C ASN A 443 -7.20 23.08 -18.81
N MET A 444 -7.82 22.87 -17.64
CA MET A 444 -8.08 21.54 -17.10
C MET A 444 -8.97 20.68 -18.01
N PHE A 445 -9.98 21.30 -18.66
CA PHE A 445 -10.88 20.59 -19.56
C PHE A 445 -10.12 20.05 -20.79
N MET A 446 -9.30 20.89 -21.42
CA MET A 446 -8.46 20.49 -22.55
C MET A 446 -7.45 19.42 -22.15
N SER A 447 -6.88 19.52 -20.95
CA SER A 447 -5.94 18.51 -20.44
C SER A 447 -6.60 17.13 -20.32
N VAL A 448 -7.80 17.06 -19.71
CA VAL A 448 -8.57 15.81 -19.61
C VAL A 448 -8.96 15.29 -20.99
N PHE A 449 -9.39 16.16 -21.90
CA PHE A 449 -9.70 15.78 -23.28
C PHE A 449 -8.49 15.14 -23.98
N PHE A 450 -7.31 15.75 -23.89
CA PHE A 450 -6.10 15.21 -24.50
C PHE A 450 -5.62 13.93 -23.84
N ILE A 451 -5.78 13.77 -22.52
CA ILE A 451 -5.52 12.49 -21.85
C ILE A 451 -6.42 11.39 -22.43
N CYS A 452 -7.74 11.65 -22.56
CA CYS A 452 -8.65 10.70 -23.20
C CYS A 452 -8.24 10.38 -24.64
N LEU A 453 -7.81 11.38 -25.40
CA LEU A 453 -7.32 11.18 -26.77
C LEU A 453 -6.03 10.32 -26.80
N CYS A 454 -5.11 10.52 -25.86
CA CYS A 454 -3.92 9.67 -25.70
C CYS A 454 -4.30 8.20 -25.43
N VAL A 455 -5.31 7.96 -24.60
CA VAL A 455 -5.82 6.61 -24.35
C VAL A 455 -6.38 6.01 -25.65
N VAL A 456 -7.10 6.79 -26.47
CA VAL A 456 -7.59 6.34 -27.78
C VAL A 456 -6.42 6.00 -28.69
N VAL A 457 -5.40 6.86 -28.78
CA VAL A 457 -4.18 6.61 -29.59
C VAL A 457 -3.49 5.31 -29.14
N TYR A 458 -3.37 5.08 -27.85
CA TYR A 458 -2.83 3.83 -27.32
C TYR A 458 -3.59 2.60 -27.83
N PHE A 459 -4.93 2.57 -27.67
CA PHE A 459 -5.73 1.43 -28.09
C PHE A 459 -5.77 1.26 -29.61
N VAL A 460 -5.77 2.35 -30.38
CA VAL A 460 -5.69 2.31 -31.87
C VAL A 460 -4.35 1.73 -32.28
N THR A 461 -3.23 2.19 -31.71
CA THR A 461 -1.90 1.65 -31.99
C THR A 461 -1.81 0.17 -31.63
N LEU A 462 -2.33 -0.21 -30.46
CA LEU A 462 -2.37 -1.61 -30.02
C LEU A 462 -3.22 -2.48 -30.97
N TYR A 463 -4.32 -1.95 -31.51
CA TYR A 463 -5.18 -2.63 -32.48
C TYR A 463 -4.49 -2.79 -33.85
N CYS A 464 -3.61 -1.88 -34.24
CA CYS A 464 -2.81 -2.00 -35.48
C CYS A 464 -1.78 -3.14 -35.39
N ILE A 465 -1.31 -3.49 -34.20
CA ILE A 465 -0.40 -4.63 -33.98
C ILE A 465 -1.20 -5.94 -34.05
N PRO A 466 -0.83 -6.93 -34.91
CA PRO A 466 -1.63 -8.16 -35.10
C PRO A 466 -1.92 -8.92 -33.80
N GLU A 467 -0.92 -9.06 -32.92
CA GLU A 467 -1.05 -9.71 -31.60
C GLU A 467 -1.97 -8.92 -30.66
N GLY A 468 -1.93 -7.59 -30.70
CA GLY A 468 -2.78 -6.71 -29.90
C GLY A 468 -4.24 -6.73 -30.37
N ARG A 469 -4.47 -6.76 -31.70
CA ARG A 469 -5.81 -6.89 -32.31
C ARG A 469 -6.54 -8.15 -31.82
N SER A 470 -5.85 -9.28 -31.81
CA SER A 470 -6.45 -10.55 -31.34
C SER A 470 -6.85 -10.47 -29.87
N GLU A 471 -6.05 -9.85 -29.03
CA GLU A 471 -6.35 -9.67 -27.61
C GLU A 471 -7.53 -8.74 -27.36
N ILE A 472 -7.55 -7.56 -27.99
CA ILE A 472 -8.67 -6.61 -27.87
C ILE A 472 -9.97 -7.27 -28.30
N ARG A 473 -9.96 -8.04 -29.42
CA ARG A 473 -11.13 -8.75 -29.90
C ARG A 473 -11.60 -9.81 -28.88
N ASN A 474 -10.68 -10.56 -28.27
CA ASN A 474 -11.01 -11.56 -27.26
C ASN A 474 -11.61 -10.91 -26.00
N TYR A 475 -11.06 -9.80 -25.51
CA TYR A 475 -11.62 -9.05 -24.37
C TYR A 475 -13.01 -8.49 -24.68
N LEU A 476 -13.22 -7.91 -25.88
CA LEU A 476 -14.53 -7.40 -26.31
C LEU A 476 -15.56 -8.53 -26.46
N PHE A 477 -15.15 -9.68 -26.98
CA PHE A 477 -16.01 -10.85 -27.11
C PHE A 477 -16.44 -11.38 -25.74
N TYR A 478 -15.48 -11.51 -24.81
CA TYR A 478 -15.74 -11.96 -23.44
C TYR A 478 -16.69 -10.98 -22.71
N PHE A 479 -16.48 -9.68 -22.85
CA PHE A 479 -17.33 -8.66 -22.26
C PHE A 479 -18.74 -8.67 -22.82
N LYS A 480 -18.89 -8.78 -24.16
CA LYS A 480 -20.20 -8.92 -24.83
C LYS A 480 -20.95 -10.18 -24.38
N ARG A 481 -20.26 -11.30 -24.22
CA ARG A 481 -20.84 -12.57 -23.76
C ARG A 481 -21.34 -12.44 -22.30
N LYS A 482 -20.59 -11.78 -21.44
CA LYS A 482 -20.98 -11.53 -20.05
C LYS A 482 -22.17 -10.59 -19.92
N LEU A 483 -22.27 -9.57 -20.74
CA LEU A 483 -23.43 -8.67 -20.80
C LEU A 483 -24.70 -9.36 -21.30
N LYS A 484 -24.58 -10.37 -22.15
CA LYS A 484 -25.72 -11.15 -22.67
C LYS A 484 -26.18 -12.29 -21.74
N GLY A 485 -25.71 -12.36 -20.48
CA GLY A 485 -26.19 -13.31 -19.49
C GLY A 485 -25.71 -14.76 -19.71
N GLY A 486 -24.65 -14.99 -20.49
CA GLY A 486 -24.11 -16.33 -20.72
C GLY A 486 -23.55 -16.93 -19.44
N LYS A 487 -24.11 -18.08 -18.99
CA LYS A 487 -23.58 -18.90 -17.91
C LYS A 487 -22.16 -19.38 -18.29
N TYR A 488 -21.30 -19.45 -17.28
CA TYR A 488 -20.01 -20.11 -17.40
C TYR A 488 -20.22 -21.61 -17.63
N GLU A 489 -19.80 -22.13 -18.75
CA GLU A 489 -19.37 -23.51 -18.91
C GLU A 489 -17.87 -23.61 -18.75
#